data_f55b0bac8eadbb12fa626b925a49afad
#
_entry.id   f55b0bac8eadbb12fa626b925a49afad
#
_cell.length_a   1.000
_cell.length_b   1.000
_cell.length_c   1.000
_cell.angle_alpha   90.00
_cell.angle_beta   90.00
_cell.angle_gamma   90.00
#
_symmetry.space_group_name_H-M   'P 1'
#
loop_
_entity.id
_entity.type
_entity.pdbx_description
1 polymer ?
#
loop_
_entity_poly.entity_id
_entity_poly.type
_entity_poly.pdbx_seq_one_letter_code
_entity_poly.pdbx_strand_id
1 'polypeptide(L)'
;LLGGETAEMPGFYDDGKYDLAGFGVGVADKSDIINGSKIKEGDVLIGLSSTGPHSNGYSLIRKLVTDFEEKITIGGKERKIGEVLLTPTRIYVRPVMDVLSKFRSSVHGMVHVTGGGFYENVPRMFPHAKEGKKQLVAMIKKDSWEVPEIFDELIKRGADPENVFSTFNMGIGFVLAVSKKDAAEILKRFNANAKKFAVKGSPVMKAYEIGYVGHTDKVIKGDFKGSKEMTQFY
;
A
#
# COMPACT_ATOMS: atom_id res chain seq x y z
N LEU A 1 20.40 -3.38 -13.95
CA LEU A 1 21.31 -2.63 -13.10
C LEU A 1 22.30 -1.88 -13.99
N LEU A 2 22.27 -0.54 -13.91
CA LEU A 2 23.15 0.29 -14.77
C LEU A 2 24.50 0.56 -14.13
N GLY A 3 24.57 0.63 -12.83
CA GLY A 3 25.77 0.92 -12.07
C GLY A 3 25.50 0.98 -10.57
N GLY A 4 26.54 1.23 -9.84
CA GLY A 4 26.51 1.43 -8.40
C GLY A 4 27.87 1.88 -7.91
N GLU A 5 27.91 2.24 -6.65
CA GLU A 5 29.09 2.73 -5.98
C GLU A 5 29.06 2.27 -4.52
N THR A 6 30.22 2.08 -3.93
CA THR A 6 30.38 1.88 -2.48
C THR A 6 31.20 3.05 -1.94
N ALA A 7 30.65 3.75 -0.95
CA ALA A 7 31.34 4.84 -0.29
C ALA A 7 31.65 4.45 1.17
N GLU A 8 32.89 4.61 1.60
CA GLU A 8 33.25 4.55 3.00
C GLU A 8 32.88 5.86 3.70
N MET A 9 32.27 5.76 4.89
CA MET A 9 31.84 6.91 5.67
C MET A 9 32.37 6.80 7.12
N PRO A 10 33.71 6.99 7.30
CA PRO A 10 34.34 6.84 8.61
C PRO A 10 33.70 7.74 9.66
N GLY A 11 33.35 7.16 10.81
CA GLY A 11 32.74 7.89 11.93
C GLY A 11 31.25 8.25 11.75
N PHE A 12 30.61 7.85 10.63
CA PHE A 12 29.19 8.06 10.41
C PHE A 12 28.35 6.85 10.85
N TYR A 13 28.81 5.66 10.53
CA TYR A 13 28.20 4.40 10.99
C TYR A 13 29.05 3.72 12.03
N ASP A 14 28.43 3.03 12.97
CA ASP A 14 29.11 2.09 13.85
C ASP A 14 29.65 0.91 13.04
N ASP A 15 30.67 0.22 13.58
CA ASP A 15 31.27 -0.94 12.94
C ASP A 15 30.24 -2.01 12.60
N GLY A 16 30.30 -2.50 11.37
CA GLY A 16 29.38 -3.51 10.84
C GLY A 16 28.00 -3.00 10.41
N LYS A 17 27.72 -1.69 10.52
CA LYS A 17 26.49 -1.08 9.99
C LYS A 17 26.71 -0.48 8.62
N TYR A 18 25.71 -0.59 7.77
CA TYR A 18 25.69 -0.02 6.43
C TYR A 18 24.27 0.24 5.96
N ASP A 19 24.11 1.13 5.00
CA ASP A 19 22.88 1.40 4.30
C ASP A 19 22.99 1.05 2.81
N LEU A 20 21.85 0.70 2.22
CA LEU A 20 21.71 0.52 0.77
C LEU A 20 20.74 1.57 0.24
N ALA A 21 21.16 2.33 -0.76
CA ALA A 21 20.33 3.27 -1.47
C ALA A 21 20.21 2.85 -2.94
N GLY A 22 19.04 3.06 -3.54
CA GLY A 22 18.79 2.75 -4.95
C GLY A 22 17.99 3.84 -5.63
N PHE A 23 18.31 4.06 -6.91
CA PHE A 23 17.60 4.99 -7.78
C PHE A 23 17.04 4.24 -8.98
N GLY A 24 15.73 4.43 -9.25
CA GLY A 24 15.12 3.97 -10.49
C GLY A 24 14.93 5.14 -11.44
N VAL A 25 15.42 5.02 -12.66
CA VAL A 25 15.19 6.00 -13.74
C VAL A 25 14.34 5.35 -14.81
N GLY A 26 13.27 6.03 -15.22
CA GLY A 26 12.36 5.58 -16.26
C GLY A 26 11.86 6.74 -17.11
N VAL A 27 11.32 6.41 -18.28
CA VAL A 27 10.71 7.35 -19.21
C VAL A 27 9.29 6.89 -19.50
N ALA A 28 8.36 7.83 -19.55
CA ALA A 28 6.98 7.58 -19.92
C ALA A 28 6.48 8.72 -20.80
N ASP A 29 5.60 8.40 -21.75
CA ASP A 29 4.91 9.42 -22.52
C ASP A 29 3.98 10.24 -21.60
N LYS A 30 3.94 11.55 -21.79
CA LYS A 30 3.13 12.44 -20.96
C LYS A 30 1.64 12.05 -20.97
N SER A 31 1.14 11.54 -22.07
CA SER A 31 -0.23 11.05 -22.23
C SER A 31 -0.52 9.79 -21.40
N ASP A 32 0.51 9.02 -21.04
CA ASP A 32 0.41 7.76 -20.31
C ASP A 32 0.48 7.93 -18.79
N ILE A 33 0.74 9.14 -18.32
CA ILE A 33 0.84 9.42 -16.88
C ILE A 33 -0.55 9.35 -16.23
N ILE A 34 -0.67 8.47 -15.23
CA ILE A 34 -1.86 8.37 -14.38
C ILE A 34 -1.63 9.25 -13.16
N ASN A 35 -2.23 10.44 -13.17
CA ASN A 35 -2.01 11.49 -12.16
C ASN A 35 -3.23 11.75 -11.25
N GLY A 36 -4.24 10.88 -11.27
CA GLY A 36 -5.44 11.01 -10.45
C GLY A 36 -6.51 11.97 -10.99
N SER A 37 -6.21 12.77 -12.02
CA SER A 37 -7.16 13.79 -12.53
C SER A 37 -8.47 13.24 -13.06
N LYS A 38 -8.53 11.95 -13.38
CA LYS A 38 -9.72 11.24 -13.86
C LYS A 38 -10.53 10.57 -12.74
N ILE A 39 -10.04 10.58 -11.51
CA ILE A 39 -10.77 10.01 -10.38
C ILE A 39 -12.04 10.80 -10.16
N LYS A 40 -13.14 10.08 -9.95
CA LYS A 40 -14.46 10.64 -9.74
C LYS A 40 -15.27 9.83 -8.75
N GLU A 41 -16.31 10.43 -8.23
CA GLU A 41 -17.30 9.75 -7.40
C GLU A 41 -17.83 8.48 -8.08
N GLY A 42 -17.95 7.41 -7.29
CA GLY A 42 -18.40 6.10 -7.74
C GLY A 42 -17.31 5.23 -8.38
N ASP A 43 -16.07 5.72 -8.53
CA ASP A 43 -14.96 4.85 -8.87
C ASP A 43 -14.76 3.80 -7.76
N VAL A 44 -14.42 2.58 -8.16
CA VAL A 44 -14.19 1.46 -7.25
C VAL A 44 -12.73 1.46 -6.81
N LEU A 45 -12.48 1.19 -5.53
CA LEU A 45 -11.15 1.02 -4.99
C LEU A 45 -10.79 -0.46 -4.95
N ILE A 46 -9.75 -0.83 -5.68
CA ILE A 46 -9.18 -2.18 -5.69
C ILE A 46 -7.88 -2.17 -4.91
N GLY A 47 -7.81 -2.98 -3.84
CA GLY A 47 -6.62 -3.19 -3.03
C GLY A 47 -5.89 -4.47 -3.43
N LEU A 48 -4.57 -4.40 -3.55
CA LEU A 48 -3.70 -5.54 -3.78
C LEU A 48 -3.01 -5.93 -2.46
N SER A 49 -3.09 -7.22 -2.10
CA SER A 49 -2.55 -7.71 -0.84
C SER A 49 -1.06 -7.43 -0.68
N SER A 50 -0.65 -7.08 0.54
CA SER A 50 0.75 -7.03 0.96
C SER A 50 1.27 -8.41 1.36
N THR A 51 2.56 -8.50 1.70
CA THR A 51 3.20 -9.70 2.27
C THR A 51 3.46 -9.57 3.78
N GLY A 52 2.93 -8.51 4.38
CA GLY A 52 3.17 -8.10 5.77
C GLY A 52 3.41 -6.60 5.83
N PRO A 53 4.15 -6.10 6.82
CA PRO A 53 4.44 -4.66 6.98
C PRO A 53 5.23 -4.04 5.84
N HIS A 54 5.80 -4.85 4.95
CA HIS A 54 6.79 -4.44 3.97
C HIS A 54 8.02 -3.85 4.65
N SER A 55 8.42 -2.62 4.28
CA SER A 55 9.56 -1.93 4.89
C SER A 55 9.13 -0.73 5.74
N ASN A 56 7.88 -0.74 6.25
CA ASN A 56 7.29 0.41 6.94
C ASN A 56 6.84 0.07 8.35
N GLY A 57 6.81 1.08 9.24
CA GLY A 57 6.37 0.93 10.62
C GLY A 57 7.41 0.29 11.55
N TYR A 58 8.66 0.11 11.11
CA TYR A 58 9.70 -0.58 11.89
C TYR A 58 10.16 0.17 13.12
N SER A 59 9.97 1.48 13.20
CA SER A 59 10.20 2.24 14.44
C SER A 59 9.28 1.76 15.57
N LEU A 60 8.01 1.43 15.25
CA LEU A 60 7.08 0.84 16.20
C LEU A 60 7.39 -0.66 16.43
N ILE A 61 7.58 -1.43 15.35
CA ILE A 61 7.87 -2.86 15.43
C ILE A 61 9.05 -3.13 16.36
N ARG A 62 10.17 -2.39 16.26
CA ARG A 62 11.35 -2.54 17.12
C ARG A 62 11.10 -2.20 18.59
N LYS A 63 10.07 -1.42 18.89
CA LYS A 63 9.66 -1.17 20.29
C LYS A 63 8.80 -2.31 20.84
N LEU A 64 8.02 -2.97 19.99
CA LEU A 64 7.09 -4.03 20.38
C LEU A 64 7.73 -5.42 20.36
N VAL A 65 8.76 -5.60 19.53
CA VAL A 65 9.48 -6.87 19.37
C VAL A 65 10.93 -6.66 19.81
N THR A 66 11.25 -7.16 20.98
CA THR A 66 12.61 -7.06 21.58
C THR A 66 13.46 -8.28 21.29
N ASP A 67 12.84 -9.44 21.03
CA ASP A 67 13.49 -10.67 20.62
C ASP A 67 12.96 -11.14 19.26
N PHE A 68 13.76 -11.01 18.22
CA PHE A 68 13.40 -11.43 16.85
C PHE A 68 13.54 -12.93 16.60
N GLU A 69 14.17 -13.67 17.54
CA GLU A 69 14.27 -15.14 17.53
C GLU A 69 13.05 -15.81 18.15
N GLU A 70 12.21 -15.04 18.85
CA GLU A 70 10.97 -15.52 19.44
C GLU A 70 10.09 -16.23 18.41
N LYS A 71 9.56 -17.38 18.79
CA LYS A 71 8.67 -18.17 17.95
C LYS A 71 7.23 -17.76 18.17
N ILE A 72 6.53 -17.53 17.06
CA ILE A 72 5.09 -17.23 16.99
C ILE A 72 4.40 -18.19 16.05
N THR A 73 3.09 -18.36 16.20
CA THR A 73 2.27 -19.18 15.28
C THR A 73 1.63 -18.26 14.26
N ILE A 74 1.98 -18.43 12.98
CA ILE A 74 1.40 -17.70 11.83
C ILE A 74 0.99 -18.73 10.77
N GLY A 75 -0.29 -18.67 10.34
CA GLY A 75 -0.86 -19.62 9.38
C GLY A 75 -0.82 -21.05 9.88
N GLY A 76 -0.99 -21.26 11.20
CA GLY A 76 -0.94 -22.57 11.84
C GLY A 76 0.47 -23.20 11.91
N LYS A 77 1.53 -22.42 11.65
CA LYS A 77 2.93 -22.86 11.68
C LYS A 77 3.76 -22.02 12.65
N GLU A 78 4.63 -22.67 13.41
CA GLU A 78 5.60 -22.03 14.25
C GLU A 78 6.72 -21.42 13.38
N ARG A 79 7.01 -20.13 13.58
CA ARG A 79 8.05 -19.39 12.85
C ARG A 79 8.67 -18.34 13.76
N LYS A 80 9.93 -18.01 13.53
CA LYS A 80 10.54 -16.86 14.19
C LYS A 80 9.87 -15.57 13.73
N ILE A 81 9.54 -14.67 14.67
CA ILE A 81 8.90 -13.40 14.33
C ILE A 81 9.76 -12.56 13.39
N GLY A 82 11.09 -12.59 13.56
CA GLY A 82 12.05 -11.93 12.69
C GLY A 82 11.95 -12.41 11.23
N GLU A 83 11.81 -13.72 10.99
CA GLU A 83 11.63 -14.27 9.65
C GLU A 83 10.31 -13.80 8.99
N VAL A 84 9.24 -13.70 9.77
CA VAL A 84 7.94 -13.20 9.28
C VAL A 84 8.06 -11.73 8.90
N LEU A 85 8.69 -10.93 9.74
CA LEU A 85 8.91 -9.50 9.52
C LEU A 85 9.87 -9.21 8.36
N LEU A 86 10.86 -10.06 8.11
CA LEU A 86 11.79 -9.96 6.98
C LEU A 86 11.18 -10.38 5.64
N THR A 87 9.91 -10.76 5.59
CA THR A 87 9.25 -11.08 4.32
C THR A 87 9.35 -9.89 3.36
N PRO A 88 9.94 -10.07 2.14
CA PRO A 88 10.20 -8.96 1.22
C PRO A 88 8.94 -8.20 0.82
N THR A 89 9.09 -6.90 0.60
CA THR A 89 8.04 -6.05 0.00
C THR A 89 7.58 -6.64 -1.33
N ARG A 90 6.27 -6.76 -1.51
CA ARG A 90 5.69 -7.26 -2.75
C ARG A 90 5.97 -6.30 -3.92
N ILE A 91 6.38 -6.88 -5.06
CA ILE A 91 6.59 -6.14 -6.29
C ILE A 91 5.27 -6.11 -7.09
N TYR A 92 4.68 -4.93 -7.22
CA TYR A 92 3.40 -4.73 -7.90
C TYR A 92 3.52 -4.41 -9.39
N VAL A 93 4.73 -4.12 -9.89
CA VAL A 93 4.96 -3.63 -11.26
C VAL A 93 4.32 -4.53 -12.31
N ARG A 94 4.68 -5.82 -12.34
CA ARG A 94 4.17 -6.75 -13.36
C ARG A 94 2.66 -6.93 -13.35
N PRO A 95 2.00 -7.21 -12.21
CA PRO A 95 0.55 -7.35 -12.19
C PRO A 95 -0.18 -6.06 -12.54
N VAL A 96 0.31 -4.89 -12.12
CA VAL A 96 -0.29 -3.59 -12.46
C VAL A 96 -0.12 -3.31 -13.96
N MET A 97 1.08 -3.51 -14.52
CA MET A 97 1.31 -3.32 -15.97
C MET A 97 0.47 -4.28 -16.82
N ASP A 98 0.22 -5.52 -16.35
CA ASP A 98 -0.67 -6.46 -17.03
C ASP A 98 -2.12 -5.94 -17.09
N VAL A 99 -2.61 -5.30 -16.05
CA VAL A 99 -3.93 -4.63 -16.04
C VAL A 99 -3.90 -3.38 -16.93
N LEU A 100 -2.89 -2.54 -16.81
CA LEU A 100 -2.77 -1.32 -17.61
C LEU A 100 -2.69 -1.59 -19.10
N SER A 101 -2.14 -2.73 -19.52
CA SER A 101 -2.08 -3.11 -20.95
C SER A 101 -3.46 -3.25 -21.61
N LYS A 102 -4.53 -3.48 -20.82
CA LYS A 102 -5.90 -3.64 -21.32
C LYS A 102 -6.88 -2.59 -20.81
N PHE A 103 -6.66 -2.06 -19.62
CA PHE A 103 -7.62 -1.22 -18.90
C PHE A 103 -7.07 0.15 -18.51
N ARG A 104 -6.01 0.64 -19.19
CA ARG A 104 -5.36 1.92 -18.87
C ARG A 104 -6.37 3.07 -18.72
N SER A 105 -7.31 3.19 -19.64
CA SER A 105 -8.32 4.27 -19.62
C SER A 105 -9.29 4.18 -18.43
N SER A 106 -9.41 3.02 -17.83
CA SER A 106 -10.28 2.73 -16.68
C SER A 106 -9.56 2.77 -15.34
N VAL A 107 -8.22 2.87 -15.34
CA VAL A 107 -7.42 3.11 -14.14
C VAL A 107 -7.21 4.62 -14.01
N HIS A 108 -7.87 5.22 -13.03
CA HIS A 108 -7.90 6.66 -12.86
C HIS A 108 -6.86 7.17 -11.87
N GLY A 109 -6.45 6.35 -10.91
CA GLY A 109 -5.42 6.66 -9.94
C GLY A 109 -4.81 5.41 -9.33
N MET A 110 -3.60 5.56 -8.80
CA MET A 110 -2.87 4.47 -8.16
C MET A 110 -2.02 5.02 -7.02
N VAL A 111 -1.84 4.22 -5.97
CA VAL A 111 -0.96 4.57 -4.84
C VAL A 111 -0.35 3.32 -4.21
N HIS A 112 0.91 3.41 -3.83
CA HIS A 112 1.61 2.44 -3.00
C HIS A 112 1.41 2.82 -1.53
N VAL A 113 0.86 1.91 -0.72
CA VAL A 113 0.63 2.13 0.72
C VAL A 113 1.93 1.83 1.46
N THR A 114 2.59 2.88 1.92
CA THR A 114 3.89 2.87 2.58
C THR A 114 3.80 3.45 4.00
N GLY A 115 4.85 4.11 4.51
CA GLY A 115 4.81 4.81 5.80
C GLY A 115 3.66 5.81 5.86
N GLY A 116 3.01 5.92 7.01
CA GLY A 116 1.77 6.71 7.16
C GLY A 116 0.49 5.95 6.79
N GLY A 117 0.61 4.68 6.37
CA GLY A 117 -0.53 3.78 6.15
C GLY A 117 -1.56 4.32 5.14
N PHE A 118 -2.82 3.97 5.36
CA PHE A 118 -3.91 4.39 4.47
C PHE A 118 -4.14 5.90 4.49
N TYR A 119 -4.11 6.50 5.68
CA TYR A 119 -4.50 7.90 5.86
C TYR A 119 -3.58 8.91 5.18
N GLU A 120 -2.29 8.59 5.08
CA GLU A 120 -1.36 9.47 4.38
C GLU A 120 -1.19 9.13 2.90
N ASN A 121 -1.29 7.85 2.52
CA ASN A 121 -0.98 7.44 1.15
C ASN A 121 -2.19 7.51 0.23
N VAL A 122 -3.35 6.99 0.63
CA VAL A 122 -4.52 6.95 -0.25
C VAL A 122 -4.93 8.33 -0.77
N PRO A 123 -4.94 9.40 0.05
CA PRO A 123 -5.24 10.75 -0.42
C PRO A 123 -4.31 11.29 -1.52
N ARG A 124 -3.06 10.80 -1.59
CA ARG A 124 -2.08 11.29 -2.59
C ARG A 124 -2.50 11.04 -4.05
N MET A 125 -3.37 10.06 -4.29
CA MET A 125 -3.85 9.81 -5.65
C MET A 125 -5.00 10.71 -6.06
N PHE A 126 -5.68 11.39 -5.13
CA PHE A 126 -6.83 12.24 -5.44
C PHE A 126 -6.40 13.62 -5.95
N PRO A 127 -7.14 14.17 -6.93
CA PRO A 127 -6.96 15.56 -7.30
C PRO A 127 -7.39 16.46 -6.12
N HIS A 128 -6.68 17.56 -5.96
CA HIS A 128 -7.07 18.59 -4.99
C HIS A 128 -8.38 19.24 -5.44
N ALA A 129 -9.36 19.33 -4.55
CA ALA A 129 -10.58 20.05 -4.83
C ALA A 129 -10.26 21.55 -4.99
N LYS A 130 -10.95 22.18 -5.93
CA LYS A 130 -10.97 23.63 -6.03
C LYS A 130 -11.72 24.23 -4.84
N GLU A 131 -11.34 25.43 -4.42
CA GLU A 131 -12.04 26.17 -3.38
C GLU A 131 -13.56 26.18 -3.64
N GLY A 132 -14.36 25.98 -2.60
CA GLY A 132 -15.81 25.89 -2.70
C GLY A 132 -16.37 24.57 -3.25
N LYS A 133 -15.53 23.56 -3.54
CA LYS A 133 -15.97 22.23 -3.95
C LYS A 133 -15.80 21.20 -2.84
N LYS A 134 -16.57 20.11 -2.90
CA LYS A 134 -16.37 18.94 -2.04
C LYS A 134 -15.13 18.18 -2.49
N GLN A 135 -14.35 17.70 -1.51
CA GLN A 135 -13.19 16.85 -1.78
C GLN A 135 -13.61 15.42 -2.03
N LEU A 136 -12.97 14.76 -3.00
CA LEU A 136 -13.06 13.31 -3.16
C LEU A 136 -12.39 12.62 -1.96
N VAL A 137 -13.01 11.56 -1.49
CA VAL A 137 -12.51 10.74 -0.37
C VAL A 137 -12.59 9.26 -0.69
N ALA A 138 -11.70 8.48 -0.10
CA ALA A 138 -11.77 7.03 -0.14
C ALA A 138 -12.71 6.53 0.96
N MET A 139 -13.76 5.84 0.57
CA MET A 139 -14.65 5.10 1.46
C MET A 139 -14.18 3.66 1.52
N ILE A 140 -13.53 3.25 2.59
CA ILE A 140 -12.87 1.94 2.74
C ILE A 140 -13.69 1.04 3.66
N LYS A 141 -14.01 -0.16 3.17
CA LYS A 141 -14.70 -1.19 3.94
C LYS A 141 -13.67 -2.09 4.65
N LYS A 142 -13.55 -1.96 5.97
CA LYS A 142 -12.53 -2.63 6.79
C LYS A 142 -12.45 -4.15 6.58
N ASP A 143 -13.59 -4.83 6.55
CA ASP A 143 -13.65 -6.29 6.53
C ASP A 143 -13.67 -6.87 5.11
N SER A 144 -13.26 -6.08 4.10
CA SER A 144 -13.31 -6.50 2.69
C SER A 144 -12.07 -7.28 2.22
N TRP A 145 -11.06 -7.44 3.05
CA TRP A 145 -9.84 -8.20 2.73
C TRP A 145 -9.32 -8.99 3.93
N GLU A 146 -8.48 -9.96 3.65
CA GLU A 146 -7.77 -10.73 4.68
C GLU A 146 -6.57 -9.91 5.20
N VAL A 147 -6.58 -9.56 6.48
CA VAL A 147 -5.45 -8.93 7.16
C VAL A 147 -4.45 -10.02 7.56
N PRO A 148 -3.15 -9.91 7.22
CA PRO A 148 -2.15 -10.86 7.67
C PRO A 148 -2.03 -10.92 9.20
N GLU A 149 -1.97 -12.15 9.76
CA GLU A 149 -1.94 -12.42 11.21
C GLU A 149 -0.80 -11.69 11.96
N ILE A 150 0.27 -11.30 11.27
CA ILE A 150 1.35 -10.50 11.88
C ILE A 150 0.86 -9.18 12.46
N PHE A 151 -0.17 -8.56 11.86
CA PHE A 151 -0.72 -7.33 12.39
C PHE A 151 -1.51 -7.55 13.68
N ASP A 152 -2.23 -8.68 13.80
CA ASP A 152 -2.89 -9.08 15.04
C ASP A 152 -1.85 -9.33 16.14
N GLU A 153 -0.72 -9.95 15.77
CA GLU A 153 0.39 -10.17 16.70
C GLU A 153 1.01 -8.85 17.18
N LEU A 154 1.18 -7.87 16.28
CA LEU A 154 1.67 -6.53 16.67
C LEU A 154 0.68 -5.79 17.56
N ILE A 155 -0.62 -5.94 17.33
CA ILE A 155 -1.68 -5.36 18.18
C ILE A 155 -1.65 -6.00 19.59
N LYS A 156 -1.53 -7.32 19.68
CA LYS A 156 -1.38 -8.03 20.98
C LYS A 156 -0.17 -7.56 21.76
N ARG A 157 0.90 -7.13 21.09
CA ARG A 157 2.13 -6.58 21.69
C ARG A 157 2.04 -5.10 22.04
N GLY A 158 0.92 -4.43 21.76
CA GLY A 158 0.66 -3.05 22.16
C GLY A 158 0.62 -2.03 21.03
N ALA A 159 0.55 -2.45 19.74
CA ALA A 159 0.18 -1.51 18.70
C ALA A 159 -1.27 -1.06 18.90
N ASP A 160 -1.51 0.24 18.84
CA ASP A 160 -2.83 0.82 19.07
C ASP A 160 -3.80 0.46 17.92
N PRO A 161 -4.88 -0.32 18.20
CA PRO A 161 -5.84 -0.75 17.18
C PRO A 161 -6.53 0.40 16.43
N GLU A 162 -6.67 1.56 17.08
CA GLU A 162 -7.31 2.74 16.48
C GLU A 162 -6.37 3.44 15.47
N ASN A 163 -5.05 3.31 15.66
CA ASN A 163 -4.04 3.99 14.86
C ASN A 163 -3.25 3.08 13.92
N VAL A 164 -3.51 1.77 13.88
CA VAL A 164 -2.76 0.82 13.03
C VAL A 164 -2.82 1.19 11.54
N PHE A 165 -3.95 1.70 11.05
CA PHE A 165 -4.11 2.16 9.67
C PHE A 165 -3.36 3.47 9.35
N SER A 166 -2.85 4.17 10.36
CA SER A 166 -1.95 5.32 10.20
C SER A 166 -0.48 4.91 10.16
N THR A 167 -0.16 3.69 10.60
CA THR A 167 1.22 3.20 10.73
C THR A 167 1.54 2.14 9.69
N PHE A 168 0.61 1.19 9.49
CA PHE A 168 0.81 0.01 8.67
C PHE A 168 -0.11 -0.02 7.45
N ASN A 169 0.27 -0.83 6.46
CA ASN A 169 -0.56 -1.11 5.29
C ASN A 169 -1.73 -2.06 5.57
N MET A 170 -1.79 -2.66 6.75
CA MET A 170 -2.83 -3.59 7.23
C MET A 170 -3.25 -4.64 6.20
N GLY A 171 -2.29 -5.14 5.41
CA GLY A 171 -2.54 -6.20 4.43
C GLY A 171 -2.80 -5.71 3.01
N ILE A 172 -2.93 -4.41 2.76
CA ILE A 172 -3.06 -3.82 1.43
C ILE A 172 -1.85 -2.94 1.14
N GLY A 173 -1.01 -3.36 0.21
CA GLY A 173 0.20 -2.59 -0.12
C GLY A 173 0.06 -1.70 -1.36
N PHE A 174 -0.98 -1.89 -2.19
CA PHE A 174 -1.21 -1.06 -3.37
C PHE A 174 -2.71 -0.87 -3.59
N VAL A 175 -3.13 0.34 -3.94
CA VAL A 175 -4.54 0.67 -4.21
C VAL A 175 -4.68 1.29 -5.59
N LEU A 176 -5.71 0.90 -6.32
CA LEU A 176 -6.11 1.50 -7.59
C LEU A 176 -7.53 2.07 -7.46
N ALA A 177 -7.75 3.28 -7.97
CA ALA A 177 -9.07 3.81 -8.23
C ALA A 177 -9.43 3.52 -9.70
N VAL A 178 -10.49 2.76 -9.92
CA VAL A 178 -10.87 2.29 -11.26
C VAL A 178 -12.31 2.61 -11.60
N SER A 179 -12.61 2.75 -12.90
CA SER A 179 -13.97 2.95 -13.37
C SER A 179 -14.89 1.80 -12.93
N LYS A 180 -16.04 2.13 -12.36
CA LYS A 180 -17.03 1.16 -11.89
C LYS A 180 -17.43 0.13 -12.97
N LYS A 181 -17.49 0.55 -14.24
CA LYS A 181 -17.90 -0.33 -15.35
C LYS A 181 -16.93 -1.49 -15.59
N ASP A 182 -15.62 -1.30 -15.33
CA ASP A 182 -14.58 -2.28 -15.62
C ASP A 182 -13.99 -2.91 -14.33
N ALA A 183 -14.46 -2.47 -13.16
CA ALA A 183 -13.91 -2.90 -11.88
C ALA A 183 -13.93 -4.42 -11.68
N ALA A 184 -15.04 -5.07 -12.02
CA ALA A 184 -15.17 -6.52 -11.89
C ALA A 184 -14.19 -7.29 -12.79
N GLU A 185 -14.01 -6.84 -14.05
CA GLU A 185 -13.08 -7.47 -14.98
C GLU A 185 -11.62 -7.22 -14.58
N ILE A 186 -11.31 -6.03 -14.07
CA ILE A 186 -9.98 -5.70 -13.54
C ILE A 186 -9.67 -6.58 -12.32
N LEU A 187 -10.61 -6.70 -11.37
CA LEU A 187 -10.46 -7.56 -10.20
C LEU A 187 -10.24 -9.02 -10.58
N LYS A 188 -11.07 -9.54 -11.51
CA LYS A 188 -10.95 -10.89 -12.05
C LYS A 188 -9.57 -11.11 -12.70
N ARG A 189 -9.07 -10.14 -13.49
CA ARG A 189 -7.78 -10.23 -14.14
C ARG A 189 -6.62 -10.30 -13.15
N PHE A 190 -6.62 -9.47 -12.10
CA PHE A 190 -5.61 -9.56 -11.05
C PHE A 190 -5.57 -10.94 -10.41
N ASN A 191 -6.73 -11.47 -10.01
CA ASN A 191 -6.81 -12.77 -9.32
C ASN A 191 -6.51 -13.95 -10.24
N ALA A 192 -6.96 -13.93 -11.50
CA ALA A 192 -6.67 -14.97 -12.48
C ALA A 192 -5.16 -15.08 -12.81
N ASN A 193 -4.47 -13.95 -12.88
CA ASN A 193 -3.05 -13.89 -13.22
C ASN A 193 -2.11 -13.90 -12.00
N ALA A 194 -2.65 -13.94 -10.77
CA ALA A 194 -1.88 -13.83 -9.54
C ALA A 194 -0.73 -14.85 -9.44
N LYS A 195 -0.99 -16.11 -9.82
CA LYS A 195 0.02 -17.18 -9.83
C LYS A 195 1.14 -16.92 -10.84
N LYS A 196 0.85 -16.30 -11.99
CA LYS A 196 1.83 -15.95 -13.03
C LYS A 196 2.89 -14.96 -12.52
N PHE A 197 2.50 -14.10 -11.59
CA PHE A 197 3.36 -13.07 -11.01
C PHE A 197 3.86 -13.42 -9.61
N ALA A 198 3.60 -14.66 -9.14
CA ALA A 198 4.05 -15.10 -7.84
C ALA A 198 5.58 -15.15 -7.75
N VAL A 199 6.11 -14.69 -6.64
CA VAL A 199 7.53 -14.79 -6.30
C VAL A 199 7.70 -15.98 -5.38
N LYS A 200 8.73 -16.83 -5.65
CA LYS A 200 9.03 -18.00 -4.83
C LYS A 200 9.26 -17.58 -3.37
N GLY A 201 8.58 -18.26 -2.45
CA GLY A 201 8.67 -17.98 -1.01
C GLY A 201 7.75 -16.86 -0.51
N SER A 202 7.02 -16.18 -1.40
CA SER A 202 6.03 -15.18 -1.00
C SER A 202 4.59 -15.69 -1.22
N PRO A 203 3.62 -15.28 -0.39
CA PRO A 203 2.21 -15.59 -0.61
C PRO A 203 1.74 -15.11 -2.00
N VAL A 204 0.85 -15.85 -2.64
CA VAL A 204 0.23 -15.42 -3.88
C VAL A 204 -0.57 -14.13 -3.63
N MET A 205 -0.43 -13.15 -4.54
CA MET A 205 -1.17 -11.89 -4.44
C MET A 205 -2.68 -12.16 -4.57
N LYS A 206 -3.46 -11.47 -3.73
CA LYS A 206 -4.91 -11.39 -3.86
C LYS A 206 -5.28 -9.93 -4.15
N ALA A 207 -6.31 -9.74 -4.96
CA ALA A 207 -6.92 -8.44 -5.18
C ALA A 207 -8.34 -8.43 -4.61
N TYR A 208 -8.73 -7.33 -4.01
CA TYR A 208 -9.99 -7.14 -3.33
C TYR A 208 -10.65 -5.84 -3.76
N GLU A 209 -11.97 -5.82 -3.82
CA GLU A 209 -12.73 -4.58 -3.84
C GLU A 209 -12.82 -4.07 -2.39
N ILE A 210 -12.07 -3.01 -2.09
CA ILE A 210 -11.92 -2.50 -0.72
C ILE A 210 -12.79 -1.29 -0.42
N GLY A 211 -13.54 -0.80 -1.39
CA GLY A 211 -14.41 0.35 -1.22
C GLY A 211 -14.63 1.14 -2.50
N TYR A 212 -14.94 2.40 -2.34
CA TYR A 212 -15.26 3.29 -3.46
C TYR A 212 -14.85 4.74 -3.18
N VAL A 213 -14.88 5.57 -4.21
CA VAL A 213 -14.63 7.00 -4.12
C VAL A 213 -15.94 7.73 -3.86
N GLY A 214 -16.02 8.46 -2.76
CA GLY A 214 -17.12 9.34 -2.39
C GLY A 214 -16.69 10.79 -2.31
N HIS A 215 -17.52 11.62 -1.69
CA HIS A 215 -17.22 13.02 -1.36
C HIS A 215 -17.29 13.28 0.14
N THR A 216 -16.56 14.28 0.61
CA THR A 216 -16.76 14.83 1.96
C THR A 216 -18.13 15.50 2.05
N ASP A 217 -18.74 15.49 3.24
CA ASP A 217 -19.97 16.25 3.51
C ASP A 217 -19.72 17.76 3.62
N LYS A 218 -18.48 18.15 3.91
CA LYS A 218 -18.06 19.54 4.10
C LYS A 218 -17.36 20.10 2.87
N VAL A 219 -17.65 21.35 2.54
CA VAL A 219 -16.89 22.13 1.56
C VAL A 219 -15.53 22.51 2.17
N ILE A 220 -14.47 22.33 1.41
CA ILE A 220 -13.10 22.62 1.86
C ILE A 220 -12.89 24.14 1.92
N LYS A 221 -12.35 24.60 3.05
CA LYS A 221 -11.83 25.96 3.25
C LYS A 221 -10.31 25.85 3.43
N GLY A 222 -9.56 26.40 2.47
CA GLY A 222 -8.08 26.40 2.50
C GLY A 222 -7.41 25.16 1.87
N ASP A 223 -6.08 25.09 1.97
CA ASP A 223 -5.26 23.99 1.43
C ASP A 223 -5.47 22.70 2.23
N PHE A 224 -6.11 21.73 1.61
CA PHE A 224 -6.38 20.42 2.18
C PHE A 224 -5.27 19.45 1.78
N LYS A 225 -4.23 19.33 2.59
CA LYS A 225 -3.15 18.37 2.36
C LYS A 225 -3.18 17.25 3.40
N GLY A 226 -3.42 16.02 2.93
CA GLY A 226 -3.08 14.79 3.68
C GLY A 226 -3.82 14.58 4.99
N SER A 227 -5.10 14.97 5.10
CA SER A 227 -5.85 14.77 6.34
C SER A 227 -6.46 13.37 6.42
N LYS A 228 -6.60 12.86 7.65
CA LYS A 228 -7.35 11.63 7.96
C LYS A 228 -8.80 11.66 7.41
N GLU A 229 -9.34 12.85 7.12
CA GLU A 229 -10.70 13.04 6.59
C GLU A 229 -10.86 12.58 5.12
N MET A 230 -9.75 12.45 4.35
CA MET A 230 -9.80 11.98 2.96
C MET A 230 -9.84 10.46 2.82
N THR A 231 -9.70 9.72 3.91
CA THR A 231 -9.84 8.26 3.94
C THR A 231 -10.74 7.90 5.10
N GLN A 232 -11.94 7.39 4.80
CA GLN A 232 -12.95 7.03 5.79
C GLN A 232 -13.14 5.51 5.76
N PHE A 233 -13.14 4.91 6.94
CA PHE A 233 -13.42 3.50 7.13
C PHE A 233 -14.86 3.30 7.63
N TYR A 234 -15.53 2.28 7.13
CA TYR A 234 -16.87 1.86 7.54
C TYR A 234 -16.99 0.34 7.61
#